data_629143ffe6680c65378beb6f784884e8
#
_entry.id   629143ffe6680c65378beb6f784884e8
#
_cell.length_a   1.000
_cell.length_b   1.000
_cell.length_c   1.000
_cell.angle_alpha   90.00
_cell.angle_beta   90.00
_cell.angle_gamma   90.00
#
_symmetry.space_group_name_H-M   'P 1'
#
loop_
_entity.id
_entity.type
_entity.pdbx_description
1 polymer ?
#
loop_
_entity_poly.entity_id
_entity_poly.type
_entity_poly.pdbx_seq_one_letter_code
_entity_poly.pdbx_strand_id
1 'polypeptide(L)'
;MALMMHDAFSLRGLAAGCALLFLVAPAVQAAEQLPDAPSIDARAWILMDYASGKVLSEGNADEKLDPASLTKIMTSYVVGQAIKAGKIKLTDMVTVGRDAWATGNPALRGSSVMFLKPGMQVSVEDLNKGVIIQSGNDASIAIADYVAGSQDAFVSLMNGYAKKMGLTNTT
;
A
#
# COMPACT_ATOMS: atom_id res chain seq x y z
N MET A 1 78.40 46.80 -41.75
CA MET A 1 79.17 47.34 -40.60
C MET A 1 78.59 46.64 -39.40
N ALA A 2 79.21 45.57 -38.99
CA ALA A 2 79.90 45.38 -37.73
C ALA A 2 78.95 45.47 -36.55
N LEU A 3 78.82 44.64 -35.56
CA LEU A 3 79.78 43.75 -34.93
C LEU A 3 78.96 42.90 -33.90
N MET A 4 79.03 41.58 -33.85
CA MET A 4 79.66 40.84 -32.78
C MET A 4 79.25 41.26 -31.36
N MET A 5 78.83 40.43 -30.49
CA MET A 5 79.45 39.28 -29.76
C MET A 5 78.65 38.90 -28.51
N HIS A 6 78.62 37.63 -28.30
CA HIS A 6 79.02 36.86 -27.11
C HIS A 6 78.05 36.71 -25.93
N ASP A 7 77.73 35.44 -25.79
CA ASP A 7 77.83 34.57 -24.61
C ASP A 7 77.32 35.01 -23.24
N ALA A 8 76.48 34.21 -22.70
CA ALA A 8 76.84 33.50 -21.47
C ALA A 8 75.77 32.49 -21.01
N PHE A 9 76.22 31.31 -20.93
CA PHE A 9 75.67 30.17 -20.19
C PHE A 9 75.21 30.55 -18.81
N SER A 10 74.01 30.07 -18.42
CA SER A 10 73.70 29.80 -17.01
C SER A 10 72.70 28.67 -16.91
N LEU A 11 73.20 27.49 -16.69
CA LEU A 11 72.51 26.38 -16.05
C LEU A 11 72.16 26.82 -14.64
N ARG A 12 70.90 26.56 -14.21
CA ARG A 12 70.51 26.05 -12.90
C ARG A 12 69.07 26.35 -12.57
N GLY A 13 68.32 25.30 -12.33
CA GLY A 13 66.96 25.44 -11.77
C GLY A 13 66.07 24.24 -12.05
N LEU A 14 66.56 23.05 -11.70
CA LEU A 14 65.70 21.87 -11.59
C LEU A 14 64.71 22.12 -10.43
N ALA A 15 63.53 22.62 -10.71
CA ALA A 15 62.47 22.64 -9.72
C ALA A 15 61.65 21.36 -9.88
N ALA A 16 61.82 20.44 -8.94
CA ALA A 16 61.05 19.22 -8.81
C ALA A 16 59.62 19.59 -8.40
N GLY A 17 58.70 19.58 -9.34
CA GLY A 17 57.24 19.65 -9.08
C GLY A 17 56.76 18.31 -8.63
N CYS A 18 56.65 18.09 -7.31
CA CYS A 18 55.89 16.97 -6.74
C CYS A 18 54.42 17.16 -7.05
N ALA A 19 53.94 16.50 -8.11
CA ALA A 19 52.53 16.34 -8.33
C ALA A 19 51.96 15.37 -7.28
N LEU A 20 51.33 15.90 -6.22
CA LEU A 20 50.52 15.12 -5.29
C LEU A 20 49.27 14.65 -6.06
N LEU A 21 49.32 13.45 -6.58
CA LEU A 21 48.12 12.72 -7.01
C LEU A 21 47.33 12.35 -5.75
N PHE A 22 46.31 13.16 -5.44
CA PHE A 22 45.24 12.77 -4.51
C PHE A 22 44.49 11.61 -5.14
N LEU A 23 44.83 10.38 -4.78
CA LEU A 23 43.95 9.22 -4.99
C LEU A 23 42.68 9.42 -4.15
N VAL A 24 41.66 10.00 -4.77
CA VAL A 24 40.30 9.95 -4.23
C VAL A 24 39.84 8.50 -4.38
N ALA A 25 40.09 7.68 -3.36
CA ALA A 25 39.48 6.36 -3.28
C ALA A 25 37.97 6.57 -3.20
N PRO A 26 37.16 5.96 -4.10
CA PRO A 26 35.72 5.99 -3.93
C PRO A 26 35.42 5.34 -2.57
N ALA A 27 34.82 6.10 -1.67
CA ALA A 27 34.25 5.55 -0.46
C ALA A 27 33.14 4.58 -0.91
N VAL A 28 33.47 3.29 -0.94
CA VAL A 28 32.44 2.25 -1.05
C VAL A 28 31.64 2.35 0.22
N GLN A 29 30.52 3.05 0.15
CA GLN A 29 29.52 3.01 1.19
C GLN A 29 29.08 1.56 1.31
N ALA A 30 29.51 0.88 2.36
CA ALA A 30 29.00 -0.43 2.70
C ALA A 30 27.49 -0.29 2.78
N ALA A 31 26.78 -0.92 1.86
CA ALA A 31 25.33 -1.00 1.95
C ALA A 31 25.04 -1.63 3.32
N GLU A 32 24.32 -0.90 4.16
CA GLU A 32 23.87 -1.38 5.45
C GLU A 32 23.13 -2.69 5.19
N GLN A 33 23.75 -3.81 5.57
CA GLN A 33 23.11 -5.11 5.42
C GLN A 33 21.91 -5.13 6.37
N LEU A 34 20.72 -5.04 5.81
CA LEU A 34 19.50 -5.26 6.56
C LEU A 34 19.59 -6.67 7.18
N PRO A 35 19.16 -6.83 8.44
CA PRO A 35 19.07 -8.15 9.04
C PRO A 35 18.20 -9.07 8.20
N ASP A 36 18.52 -10.36 8.20
CA ASP A 36 17.72 -11.35 7.50
C ASP A 36 16.25 -11.27 7.95
N ALA A 37 15.35 -11.43 6.99
CA ALA A 37 13.92 -11.42 7.29
C ALA A 37 13.58 -12.56 8.27
N PRO A 38 12.72 -12.32 9.26
CA PRO A 38 12.25 -13.37 10.13
C PRO A 38 11.53 -14.45 9.32
N SER A 39 11.68 -15.72 9.74
CA SER A 39 10.87 -16.80 9.18
C SER A 39 9.41 -16.57 9.52
N ILE A 40 8.57 -16.47 8.49
CA ILE A 40 7.13 -16.23 8.63
C ILE A 40 6.40 -17.46 8.10
N ASP A 41 5.55 -18.07 8.93
CA ASP A 41 4.68 -19.17 8.51
C ASP A 41 3.46 -18.62 7.73
N ALA A 42 3.73 -18.21 6.49
CA ALA A 42 2.74 -17.69 5.56
C ALA A 42 3.08 -18.14 4.13
N ARG A 43 2.06 -18.35 3.30
CA ARG A 43 2.25 -18.70 1.89
C ARG A 43 2.88 -17.58 1.08
N ALA A 44 2.48 -16.34 1.38
CA ALA A 44 3.06 -15.14 0.79
C ALA A 44 3.04 -13.99 1.81
N TRP A 45 4.02 -13.12 1.72
CA TRP A 45 4.13 -11.95 2.58
C TRP A 45 5.01 -10.87 1.93
N ILE A 46 4.82 -9.64 2.35
CA ILE A 46 5.61 -8.50 1.92
C ILE A 46 5.76 -7.51 3.08
N LEU A 47 6.96 -7.01 3.30
CA LEU A 47 7.27 -5.94 4.24
C LEU A 47 7.75 -4.73 3.46
N MET A 48 7.07 -3.61 3.67
CA MET A 48 7.37 -2.35 2.98
C MET A 48 7.63 -1.22 3.98
N ASP A 49 8.56 -0.36 3.66
CA ASP A 49 8.68 0.94 4.33
C ASP A 49 7.52 1.85 3.93
N TYR A 50 6.75 2.30 4.90
CA TYR A 50 5.54 3.10 4.67
C TYR A 50 5.83 4.44 4.00
N ALA A 51 6.93 5.09 4.34
CA ALA A 51 7.22 6.43 3.86
C ALA A 51 7.75 6.45 2.42
N SER A 52 8.63 5.49 2.09
CA SER A 52 9.27 5.42 0.78
C SER A 52 8.58 4.47 -0.21
N GLY A 53 7.73 3.55 0.28
CA GLY A 53 7.17 2.46 -0.51
C GLY A 53 8.20 1.38 -0.88
N LYS A 54 9.42 1.44 -0.32
CA LYS A 54 10.47 0.45 -0.59
C LYS A 54 10.12 -0.89 0.01
N VAL A 55 10.17 -1.95 -0.79
CA VAL A 55 10.09 -3.32 -0.28
C VAL A 55 11.38 -3.63 0.49
N LEU A 56 11.24 -3.98 1.76
CA LEU A 56 12.34 -4.34 2.66
C LEU A 56 12.62 -5.84 2.60
N SER A 57 11.56 -6.64 2.51
CA SER A 57 11.64 -8.08 2.37
C SER A 57 10.31 -8.65 1.90
N GLU A 58 10.35 -9.81 1.24
CA GLU A 58 9.14 -10.46 0.72
C GLU A 58 9.33 -11.97 0.55
N GLY A 59 8.22 -12.69 0.52
CA GLY A 59 8.17 -14.11 0.16
C GLY A 59 6.93 -14.36 -0.67
N ASN A 60 7.09 -14.88 -1.89
CA ASN A 60 6.01 -15.18 -2.85
C ASN A 60 5.01 -14.02 -3.01
N ALA A 61 5.46 -12.75 -2.93
CA ALA A 61 4.58 -11.57 -2.86
C ALA A 61 3.63 -11.44 -4.05
N ASP A 62 3.98 -12.00 -5.20
CA ASP A 62 3.17 -12.00 -6.42
C ASP A 62 2.30 -13.27 -6.56
N GLU A 63 2.33 -14.18 -5.59
CA GLU A 63 1.45 -15.36 -5.63
C GLU A 63 -0.02 -14.93 -5.55
N LYS A 64 -0.83 -15.44 -6.49
CA LYS A 64 -2.26 -15.15 -6.51
C LYS A 64 -2.97 -15.93 -5.41
N LEU A 65 -3.47 -15.22 -4.42
CA LEU A 65 -4.13 -15.77 -3.24
C LEU A 65 -5.49 -15.10 -3.03
N ASP A 66 -6.42 -15.86 -2.44
CA ASP A 66 -7.66 -15.29 -1.93
C ASP A 66 -7.35 -14.40 -0.72
N PRO A 67 -7.65 -13.08 -0.76
CA PRO A 67 -7.24 -12.14 0.28
C PRO A 67 -8.07 -12.28 1.57
N ALA A 68 -9.09 -13.12 1.58
CA ALA A 68 -10.01 -13.27 2.72
C ALA A 68 -10.49 -11.90 3.23
N SER A 69 -10.43 -11.66 4.55
CA SER A 69 -10.89 -10.40 5.14
C SER A 69 -10.05 -9.16 4.79
N LEU A 70 -8.88 -9.30 4.16
CA LEU A 70 -8.17 -8.15 3.60
C LEU A 70 -9.01 -7.41 2.54
N THR A 71 -9.96 -8.09 1.90
CA THR A 71 -10.97 -7.49 1.02
C THR A 71 -11.69 -6.30 1.65
N LYS A 72 -11.88 -6.32 2.98
CA LYS A 72 -12.58 -5.25 3.71
C LYS A 72 -11.84 -3.93 3.77
N ILE A 73 -10.54 -3.91 3.47
CA ILE A 73 -9.77 -2.68 3.25
C ILE A 73 -10.38 -1.94 2.06
N MET A 74 -10.65 -2.64 0.96
CA MET A 74 -11.31 -2.04 -0.20
C MET A 74 -12.76 -1.67 0.09
N THR A 75 -13.50 -2.49 0.85
CA THR A 75 -14.85 -2.15 1.30
C THR A 75 -14.88 -0.80 2.02
N SER A 76 -14.06 -0.63 3.06
CA SER A 76 -13.98 0.63 3.81
C SER A 76 -13.47 1.80 2.95
N TYR A 77 -12.57 1.54 2.02
CA TYR A 77 -12.08 2.55 1.08
C TYR A 77 -13.23 3.08 0.20
N VAL A 78 -14.05 2.21 -0.38
CA VAL A 78 -15.22 2.61 -1.20
C VAL A 78 -16.21 3.42 -0.38
N VAL A 79 -16.50 2.99 0.86
CA VAL A 79 -17.34 3.75 1.81
C VAL A 79 -16.75 5.15 2.04
N GLY A 80 -15.46 5.24 2.34
CA GLY A 80 -14.76 6.52 2.51
C GLY A 80 -14.84 7.43 1.28
N GLN A 81 -14.73 6.85 0.08
CA GLN A 81 -14.89 7.62 -1.17
C GLN A 81 -16.33 8.12 -1.38
N ALA A 82 -17.34 7.31 -1.00
CA ALA A 82 -18.73 7.72 -1.06
C ALA A 82 -19.03 8.88 -0.08
N ILE A 83 -18.47 8.82 1.13
CA ILE A 83 -18.56 9.90 2.12
C ILE A 83 -17.86 11.16 1.59
N LYS A 84 -16.64 11.03 1.09
CA LYS A 84 -15.87 12.16 0.53
C LYS A 84 -16.59 12.82 -0.64
N ALA A 85 -17.31 12.05 -1.44
CA ALA A 85 -18.13 12.54 -2.56
C ALA A 85 -19.48 13.11 -2.12
N GLY A 86 -19.80 13.11 -0.83
CA GLY A 86 -21.08 13.61 -0.29
C GLY A 86 -22.29 12.74 -0.64
N LYS A 87 -22.08 11.51 -1.13
CA LYS A 87 -23.14 10.58 -1.51
C LYS A 87 -23.84 9.98 -0.29
N ILE A 88 -23.10 9.76 0.78
CA ILE A 88 -23.57 9.23 2.06
C ILE A 88 -22.87 9.98 3.19
N LYS A 89 -23.45 9.89 4.39
CA LYS A 89 -22.90 10.47 5.63
C LYS A 89 -22.69 9.36 6.67
N LEU A 90 -21.74 9.56 7.57
CA LEU A 90 -21.52 8.64 8.70
C LEU A 90 -22.77 8.44 9.56
N THR A 91 -23.59 9.48 9.67
CA THR A 91 -24.84 9.51 10.46
C THR A 91 -26.04 8.93 9.74
N ASP A 92 -25.95 8.58 8.46
CA ASP A 92 -27.07 7.99 7.73
C ASP A 92 -27.44 6.64 8.36
N MET A 93 -28.75 6.40 8.50
CA MET A 93 -29.28 5.17 9.06
C MET A 93 -29.60 4.17 7.96
N VAL A 94 -28.96 3.02 8.03
CA VAL A 94 -29.10 1.92 7.07
C VAL A 94 -30.11 0.91 7.62
N THR A 95 -31.13 0.59 6.85
CA THR A 95 -32.04 -0.51 7.16
C THR A 95 -31.41 -1.82 6.71
N VAL A 96 -31.14 -2.71 7.65
CA VAL A 96 -30.52 -4.02 7.40
C VAL A 96 -31.47 -4.92 6.60
N GLY A 97 -31.00 -5.39 5.43
CA GLY A 97 -31.72 -6.34 4.58
C GLY A 97 -31.67 -7.78 5.10
N ARG A 98 -32.43 -8.66 4.43
CA ARG A 98 -32.47 -10.09 4.80
C ARG A 98 -31.18 -10.84 4.42
N ASP A 99 -30.51 -10.40 3.39
CA ASP A 99 -29.25 -10.96 2.88
C ASP A 99 -28.06 -10.70 3.81
N ALA A 100 -28.10 -9.60 4.57
CA ALA A 100 -27.15 -9.31 5.65
C ALA A 100 -27.47 -10.05 6.97
N TRP A 101 -28.50 -10.89 7.01
CA TRP A 101 -28.85 -11.64 8.22
C TRP A 101 -28.13 -12.98 8.28
N ALA A 102 -27.12 -13.10 9.13
CA ALA A 102 -26.27 -14.27 9.22
C ALA A 102 -27.01 -15.60 9.46
N THR A 103 -28.07 -15.59 10.28
CA THR A 103 -28.87 -16.80 10.55
C THR A 103 -29.69 -17.23 9.32
N GLY A 104 -30.16 -16.27 8.52
CA GLY A 104 -30.98 -16.51 7.33
C GLY A 104 -30.21 -16.64 6.03
N ASN A 105 -28.91 -16.30 6.03
CA ASN A 105 -28.05 -16.37 4.86
C ASN A 105 -26.99 -17.47 5.00
N PRO A 106 -27.13 -18.60 4.28
CA PRO A 106 -26.18 -19.69 4.36
C PRO A 106 -24.73 -19.30 4.02
N ALA A 107 -24.53 -18.29 3.16
CA ALA A 107 -23.20 -17.80 2.79
C ALA A 107 -22.44 -17.14 3.95
N LEU A 108 -23.16 -16.70 5.00
CA LEU A 108 -22.57 -16.11 6.19
C LEU A 108 -22.26 -17.12 7.30
N ARG A 109 -22.60 -18.41 7.07
CA ARG A 109 -22.42 -19.45 8.10
C ARG A 109 -20.96 -19.64 8.46
N GLY A 110 -20.63 -19.53 9.74
CA GLY A 110 -19.26 -19.67 10.26
C GLY A 110 -18.34 -18.49 9.99
N SER A 111 -18.85 -17.40 9.41
CA SER A 111 -18.07 -16.19 9.19
C SER A 111 -18.14 -15.22 10.38
N SER A 112 -17.21 -14.26 10.42
CA SER A 112 -17.28 -13.14 11.36
C SER A 112 -18.48 -12.25 11.04
N VAL A 113 -19.30 -11.94 12.06
CA VAL A 113 -20.51 -11.14 11.90
C VAL A 113 -20.69 -10.17 13.06
N MET A 114 -21.44 -9.10 12.80
CA MET A 114 -21.88 -8.09 13.77
C MET A 114 -23.22 -8.46 14.41
N PHE A 115 -23.79 -9.62 14.05
CA PHE A 115 -25.09 -10.15 14.51
C PHE A 115 -26.28 -9.27 14.14
N LEU A 116 -26.26 -8.71 12.93
CA LEU A 116 -27.33 -7.89 12.38
C LEU A 116 -28.60 -8.72 12.13
N LYS A 117 -29.76 -8.06 12.29
CA LYS A 117 -31.07 -8.65 12.01
C LYS A 117 -31.84 -7.78 11.01
N PRO A 118 -32.68 -8.39 10.16
CA PRO A 118 -33.51 -7.65 9.21
C PRO A 118 -34.35 -6.57 9.91
N GLY A 119 -34.41 -5.38 9.31
CA GLY A 119 -35.15 -4.25 9.85
C GLY A 119 -34.41 -3.43 10.93
N MET A 120 -33.27 -3.88 11.42
CA MET A 120 -32.43 -3.02 12.28
C MET A 120 -32.02 -1.76 11.54
N GLN A 121 -32.00 -0.65 12.30
CA GLN A 121 -31.45 0.63 11.82
C GLN A 121 -30.06 0.79 12.43
N VAL A 122 -29.04 0.85 11.59
CA VAL A 122 -27.64 0.97 12.02
C VAL A 122 -26.96 2.10 11.25
N SER A 123 -26.19 2.93 11.93
CA SER A 123 -25.51 4.03 11.25
C SER A 123 -24.40 3.52 10.30
N VAL A 124 -24.13 4.29 9.25
CA VAL A 124 -22.98 4.01 8.35
C VAL A 124 -21.68 3.93 9.17
N GLU A 125 -21.52 4.77 10.18
CA GLU A 125 -20.38 4.76 11.08
C GLU A 125 -20.23 3.42 11.80
N ASP A 126 -21.30 2.91 12.41
CA ASP A 126 -21.29 1.68 13.17
C ASP A 126 -21.13 0.45 12.26
N LEU A 127 -21.76 0.46 11.08
CA LEU A 127 -21.53 -0.58 10.08
C LEU A 127 -20.06 -0.62 9.64
N ASN A 128 -19.46 0.54 9.36
CA ASN A 128 -18.05 0.59 8.97
C ASN A 128 -17.11 0.17 10.11
N LYS A 129 -17.44 0.51 11.37
CA LYS A 129 -16.73 -0.04 12.55
C LYS A 129 -16.88 -1.56 12.63
N GLY A 130 -18.08 -2.08 12.37
CA GLY A 130 -18.34 -3.53 12.30
C GLY A 130 -17.50 -4.23 11.23
N VAL A 131 -17.35 -3.61 10.07
CA VAL A 131 -16.47 -4.09 8.99
C VAL A 131 -15.01 -4.12 9.44
N ILE A 132 -14.51 -3.04 10.06
CA ILE A 132 -13.07 -2.88 10.38
C ILE A 132 -12.69 -3.67 11.62
N ILE A 133 -13.48 -3.58 12.72
CA ILE A 133 -13.10 -4.10 14.04
C ILE A 133 -13.50 -5.57 14.14
N GLN A 134 -14.74 -5.89 13.78
CA GLN A 134 -15.31 -7.23 13.90
C GLN A 134 -15.07 -8.09 12.65
N SER A 135 -14.62 -7.47 11.57
CA SER A 135 -14.54 -8.13 10.25
C SER A 135 -15.92 -8.67 9.80
N GLY A 136 -17.01 -7.96 10.13
CA GLY A 136 -18.39 -8.40 9.94
C GLY A 136 -18.76 -8.52 8.47
N ASN A 137 -19.08 -9.74 8.03
CA ASN A 137 -19.55 -9.98 6.68
C ASN A 137 -20.98 -9.45 6.47
N ASP A 138 -21.83 -9.58 7.49
CA ASP A 138 -23.17 -9.00 7.51
C ASP A 138 -23.15 -7.46 7.41
N ALA A 139 -22.23 -6.81 8.14
CA ALA A 139 -22.02 -5.37 8.04
C ALA A 139 -21.51 -4.98 6.64
N SER A 140 -20.63 -5.79 6.04
CA SER A 140 -20.15 -5.55 4.68
C SER A 140 -21.25 -5.63 3.63
N ILE A 141 -22.18 -6.58 3.76
CA ILE A 141 -23.36 -6.69 2.89
C ILE A 141 -24.27 -5.49 3.07
N ALA A 142 -24.65 -5.19 4.32
CA ALA A 142 -25.57 -4.09 4.61
C ALA A 142 -25.07 -2.74 4.09
N ILE A 143 -23.78 -2.45 4.26
CA ILE A 143 -23.18 -1.20 3.79
C ILE A 143 -23.01 -1.17 2.26
N ALA A 144 -22.73 -2.32 1.63
CA ALA A 144 -22.63 -2.44 0.18
C ALA A 144 -23.96 -2.14 -0.50
N ASP A 145 -25.04 -2.74 0.00
CA ASP A 145 -26.39 -2.51 -0.52
C ASP A 145 -26.82 -1.04 -0.35
N TYR A 146 -26.49 -0.45 0.79
CA TYR A 146 -26.80 0.96 1.02
C TYR A 146 -26.04 1.90 0.08
N VAL A 147 -24.75 1.67 -0.13
CA VAL A 147 -23.88 2.55 -0.94
C VAL A 147 -24.14 2.41 -2.43
N ALA A 148 -24.41 1.21 -2.91
CA ALA A 148 -24.46 0.89 -4.34
C ALA A 148 -25.79 0.29 -4.82
N GLY A 149 -26.73 0.01 -3.92
CA GLY A 149 -28.01 -0.60 -4.23
C GLY A 149 -27.97 -2.13 -4.35
N SER A 150 -26.78 -2.73 -4.48
CA SER A 150 -26.58 -4.18 -4.47
C SER A 150 -25.12 -4.52 -4.23
N GLN A 151 -24.86 -5.76 -3.79
CA GLN A 151 -23.50 -6.29 -3.63
C GLN A 151 -22.72 -6.30 -4.96
N ASP A 152 -23.35 -6.71 -6.07
CA ASP A 152 -22.70 -6.75 -7.39
C ASP A 152 -22.28 -5.34 -7.87
N ALA A 153 -23.14 -4.35 -7.66
CA ALA A 153 -22.82 -2.97 -7.98
C ALA A 153 -21.68 -2.45 -7.10
N PHE A 154 -21.64 -2.84 -5.82
CA PHE A 154 -20.57 -2.46 -4.91
C PHE A 154 -19.25 -3.12 -5.29
N VAL A 155 -19.24 -4.41 -5.64
CA VAL A 155 -18.04 -5.11 -6.14
C VAL A 155 -17.54 -4.45 -7.43
N SER A 156 -18.44 -4.02 -8.31
CA SER A 156 -18.06 -3.25 -9.50
C SER A 156 -17.34 -1.94 -9.14
N LEU A 157 -17.78 -1.24 -8.09
CA LEU A 157 -17.07 -0.06 -7.57
C LEU A 157 -15.70 -0.43 -7.00
N MET A 158 -15.59 -1.51 -6.22
CA MET A 158 -14.32 -1.99 -5.67
C MET A 158 -13.31 -2.25 -6.80
N ASN A 159 -13.70 -3.01 -7.83
CA ASN A 159 -12.86 -3.30 -8.99
C ASN A 159 -12.52 -2.03 -9.79
N GLY A 160 -13.45 -1.09 -9.89
CA GLY A 160 -13.20 0.22 -10.51
C GLY A 160 -12.12 1.02 -9.76
N TYR A 161 -12.13 1.00 -8.44
CA TYR A 161 -11.09 1.64 -7.64
C TYR A 161 -9.76 0.89 -7.70
N ALA A 162 -9.76 -0.45 -7.66
CA ALA A 162 -8.56 -1.26 -7.86
C ALA A 162 -7.86 -0.88 -9.17
N LYS A 163 -8.60 -0.80 -10.27
CA LYS A 163 -8.07 -0.36 -11.57
C LYS A 163 -7.52 1.07 -11.54
N LYS A 164 -8.22 2.02 -10.90
CA LYS A 164 -7.75 3.42 -10.76
C LYS A 164 -6.46 3.54 -9.96
N MET A 165 -6.25 2.64 -9.00
CA MET A 165 -5.02 2.57 -8.19
C MET A 165 -3.90 1.79 -8.86
N GLY A 166 -4.09 1.24 -10.07
CA GLY A 166 -3.10 0.45 -10.78
C GLY A 166 -2.90 -0.97 -10.22
N LEU A 167 -3.84 -1.48 -9.45
CA LEU A 167 -3.79 -2.83 -8.88
C LEU A 167 -4.19 -3.86 -9.96
N THR A 168 -3.27 -4.18 -10.85
CA THR A 168 -3.53 -4.98 -12.06
C THR A 168 -3.93 -6.42 -11.79
N ASN A 169 -3.53 -6.98 -10.65
CA ASN A 169 -3.77 -8.37 -10.25
C ASN A 169 -4.85 -8.51 -9.15
N THR A 170 -5.58 -7.43 -8.85
CA THR A 170 -6.64 -7.40 -7.83
C THR A 170 -8.01 -7.35 -8.50
N THR A 171 -8.86 -8.32 -8.16
CA THR A 171 -10.27 -8.40 -8.60
C THR A 171 -11.16 -8.86 -7.45
#